data_ba6799eccc1f2def1616c3d1e56edbde
#
_entry.id   ba6799eccc1f2def1616c3d1e56edbde
#
_cell.length_a   1.000
_cell.length_b   1.000
_cell.length_c   1.000
_cell.angle_alpha   90.00
_cell.angle_beta   90.00
_cell.angle_gamma   90.00
#
_symmetry.space_group_name_H-M   'P 1'
#
loop_
_entity.id
_entity.type
_entity.pdbx_description
1 polymer ?
#
loop_
_entity_poly.entity_id
_entity_poly.type
_entity_poly.pdbx_seq_one_letter_code
_entity_poly.pdbx_strand_id
1 'polypeptide(L)'
;LVLIDGKRLPFGSPFSSSANVDMVPALMVERVDVVTAGASAVYGSDAVAGVVNFITKKDFEGFEFDYQYSTNYNANDNGYMQEKLADAEFFDPGSNTAGEASLMSVLMGVNSEDGRGNITLFGTYEDMESMIGKDRDTGACTLFGSSAPFCGGSSNFRRFNGTIGNGVAGTVFQELDGTIVPIDFSRSDVFYNYGAVNHYQRPVERWNLGASGHYEITDDVEAYFDTTYMNNKTAAQIAESASFNRPFSTNCDNPLLLGGNPNNNPDGVRLGDMTGTFDANGDFISCLDWMAAGNESI
;
A
#
# COMPACT_ATOMS: atom_id res chain seq x y z
N LEU A 1 13.99 14.73 15.01
CA LEU A 1 14.13 13.79 16.14
C LEU A 1 12.84 13.77 16.94
N VAL A 2 12.36 12.58 17.32
CA VAL A 2 11.16 12.41 18.19
C VAL A 2 11.57 11.78 19.50
N LEU A 3 11.09 12.37 20.58
CA LEU A 3 11.37 11.96 21.95
C LEU A 3 10.07 11.74 22.74
N ILE A 4 10.14 10.92 23.77
CA ILE A 4 9.18 10.81 24.85
C ILE A 4 9.92 11.00 26.17
N ASP A 5 9.54 12.01 26.95
CA ASP A 5 10.22 12.41 28.21
C ASP A 5 11.75 12.53 28.05
N GLY A 6 12.20 13.11 26.93
CA GLY A 6 13.61 13.28 26.61
C GLY A 6 14.32 12.01 26.10
N LYS A 7 13.65 10.85 26.05
CA LYS A 7 14.20 9.58 25.55
C LYS A 7 13.83 9.38 24.09
N ARG A 8 14.73 8.83 23.26
CA ARG A 8 14.44 8.55 21.85
C ARG A 8 13.37 7.48 21.71
N LEU A 9 12.38 7.74 20.86
CA LEU A 9 11.44 6.71 20.42
C LEU A 9 12.15 5.71 19.49
N PRO A 10 11.86 4.41 19.61
CA PRO A 10 12.38 3.42 18.68
C PRO A 10 11.82 3.60 17.27
N PHE A 11 12.53 3.05 16.30
CA PHE A 11 12.05 3.03 14.91
C PHE A 11 10.88 2.06 14.76
N GLY A 12 9.89 2.44 13.96
CA GLY A 12 8.71 1.64 13.69
C GLY A 12 8.96 0.43 12.77
N SER A 13 10.11 0.41 12.08
CA SER A 13 10.47 -0.65 11.15
C SER A 13 11.99 -0.74 11.03
N PRO A 14 12.56 -1.93 10.85
CA PRO A 14 14.00 -2.10 10.59
C PRO A 14 14.47 -1.45 9.27
N PHE A 15 13.55 -1.10 8.39
CA PHE A 15 13.82 -0.46 7.11
C PHE A 15 13.57 1.05 7.09
N SER A 16 13.19 1.64 8.23
CA SER A 16 12.87 3.07 8.35
C SER A 16 13.61 3.69 9.52
N SER A 17 14.17 4.88 9.31
CA SER A 17 14.73 5.71 10.38
C SER A 17 13.70 6.61 11.08
N SER A 18 12.41 6.42 10.76
CA SER A 18 11.32 7.19 11.37
C SER A 18 10.91 6.60 12.70
N ALA A 19 10.76 7.45 13.71
CA ALA A 19 10.23 7.06 15.01
C ALA A 19 8.77 6.61 14.88
N ASN A 20 8.39 5.60 15.65
CA ASN A 20 7.01 5.15 15.71
C ASN A 20 6.23 5.94 16.76
N VAL A 21 5.58 7.02 16.32
CA VAL A 21 4.78 7.89 17.21
C VAL A 21 3.51 7.21 17.74
N ASP A 22 3.08 6.12 17.11
CA ASP A 22 1.92 5.33 17.56
C ASP A 22 2.16 4.62 18.91
N MET A 23 3.41 4.59 19.38
CA MET A 23 3.76 4.09 20.70
C MET A 23 3.38 5.06 21.82
N VAL A 24 3.05 6.31 21.50
CA VAL A 24 2.72 7.35 22.47
C VAL A 24 1.19 7.47 22.55
N PRO A 25 0.54 6.90 23.57
CA PRO A 25 -0.90 7.04 23.72
C PRO A 25 -1.27 8.50 23.99
N ALA A 26 -2.21 9.05 23.22
CA ALA A 26 -2.62 10.44 23.36
C ALA A 26 -3.09 10.77 24.80
N LEU A 27 -3.75 9.81 25.45
CA LEU A 27 -4.26 9.93 26.83
C LEU A 27 -3.15 10.17 27.86
N MET A 28 -1.93 9.67 27.59
CA MET A 28 -0.75 9.87 28.44
C MET A 28 -0.07 11.22 28.22
N VAL A 29 -0.33 11.90 27.09
CA VAL A 29 0.38 13.15 26.76
C VAL A 29 -0.17 14.30 27.58
N GLU A 30 0.70 14.96 28.33
CA GLU A 30 0.40 16.23 29.01
C GLU A 30 0.58 17.41 28.04
N ARG A 31 1.72 17.44 27.33
CA ARG A 31 2.04 18.47 26.36
C ARG A 31 3.08 17.98 25.35
N VAL A 32 3.25 18.73 24.28
CA VAL A 32 4.26 18.47 23.25
C VAL A 32 5.17 19.70 23.15
N ASP A 33 6.46 19.50 23.41
CA ASP A 33 7.47 20.52 23.28
C ASP A 33 8.15 20.42 21.90
N VAL A 34 8.19 21.52 21.15
CA VAL A 34 8.79 21.55 19.81
C VAL A 34 9.93 22.53 19.78
N VAL A 35 11.13 22.05 19.43
CA VAL A 35 12.32 22.87 19.22
C VAL A 35 12.62 22.91 17.72
N THR A 36 12.50 24.10 17.13
CA THR A 36 12.80 24.35 15.72
C THR A 36 14.18 24.99 15.60
N ALA A 37 15.06 24.44 14.78
CA ALA A 37 16.42 24.89 14.51
C ALA A 37 17.42 24.80 15.70
N GLY A 38 18.69 24.59 15.40
CA GLY A 38 19.79 24.62 16.38
C GLY A 38 19.82 23.47 17.40
N ALA A 39 18.88 22.53 17.33
CA ALA A 39 18.76 21.46 18.30
C ALA A 39 19.88 20.40 18.21
N SER A 40 20.59 20.34 17.09
CA SER A 40 21.65 19.36 16.85
C SER A 40 22.84 19.50 17.79
N ALA A 41 23.09 20.70 18.32
CA ALA A 41 24.17 20.93 19.29
C ALA A 41 23.92 20.18 20.63
N VAL A 42 22.66 19.96 20.99
CA VAL A 42 22.26 19.28 22.24
C VAL A 42 21.86 17.83 21.99
N TYR A 43 21.11 17.58 20.90
CA TYR A 43 20.48 16.30 20.64
C TYR A 43 21.15 15.46 19.54
N GLY A 44 22.25 15.98 18.95
CA GLY A 44 23.03 15.28 17.93
C GLY A 44 22.49 15.44 16.50
N SER A 45 23.11 14.71 15.56
CA SER A 45 22.88 14.85 14.12
C SER A 45 21.45 14.64 13.66
N ASP A 46 20.66 13.85 14.37
CA ASP A 46 19.27 13.54 13.99
C ASP A 46 18.30 14.69 14.27
N ALA A 47 18.77 15.73 14.97
CA ALA A 47 17.98 16.89 15.34
C ALA A 47 18.25 18.14 14.47
N VAL A 48 18.80 17.97 13.25
CA VAL A 48 19.10 19.07 12.32
C VAL A 48 17.86 19.91 12.01
N ALA A 49 16.74 19.27 11.71
CA ALA A 49 15.47 19.94 11.42
C ALA A 49 14.70 20.36 12.68
N GLY A 50 15.02 19.77 13.83
CA GLY A 50 14.35 20.05 15.11
C GLY A 50 14.08 18.80 15.93
N VAL A 51 13.41 19.02 17.07
CA VAL A 51 13.01 17.99 18.04
C VAL A 51 11.54 18.15 18.39
N VAL A 52 10.81 17.06 18.42
CA VAL A 52 9.47 16.96 19.01
C VAL A 52 9.57 16.05 20.21
N ASN A 53 9.23 16.57 21.40
CA ASN A 53 9.31 15.84 22.66
C ASN A 53 7.89 15.73 23.26
N PHE A 54 7.37 14.53 23.35
CA PHE A 54 6.11 14.26 24.05
C PHE A 54 6.41 14.16 25.53
N ILE A 55 5.76 15.00 26.31
CA ILE A 55 5.85 14.98 27.77
C ILE A 55 4.63 14.25 28.30
N THR A 56 4.85 13.20 29.08
CA THR A 56 3.78 12.38 29.64
C THR A 56 3.30 12.91 31.01
N LYS A 57 2.05 12.58 31.35
CA LYS A 57 1.48 12.81 32.68
C LYS A 57 2.24 11.97 33.70
N LYS A 58 2.89 12.61 34.70
CA LYS A 58 3.70 11.91 35.70
C LYS A 58 2.97 11.62 37.00
N ASP A 59 2.13 12.57 37.44
CA ASP A 59 1.42 12.52 38.73
C ASP A 59 -0.08 12.38 38.55
N PHE A 60 -0.47 11.50 37.61
CA PHE A 60 -1.89 11.26 37.39
C PHE A 60 -2.50 10.51 38.57
N GLU A 61 -3.61 11.03 39.06
CA GLU A 61 -4.40 10.39 40.11
C GLU A 61 -5.84 10.20 39.64
N GLY A 62 -6.33 8.96 39.69
CA GLY A 62 -7.69 8.63 39.32
C GLY A 62 -7.80 7.62 38.21
N PHE A 63 -8.93 7.65 37.51
CA PHE A 63 -9.25 6.76 36.38
C PHE A 63 -9.86 7.59 35.26
N GLU A 64 -9.32 7.40 34.06
CA GLU A 64 -9.81 8.01 32.82
C GLU A 64 -10.05 6.89 31.78
N PHE A 65 -11.20 6.95 31.12
CA PHE A 65 -11.58 6.05 30.04
C PHE A 65 -12.02 6.88 28.83
N ASP A 66 -11.46 6.61 27.67
CA ASP A 66 -11.84 7.25 26.41
C ASP A 66 -12.20 6.17 25.38
N TYR A 67 -13.28 6.40 24.66
CA TYR A 67 -13.67 5.59 23.52
C TYR A 67 -14.01 6.47 22.34
N GLN A 68 -13.31 6.24 21.23
CA GLN A 68 -13.51 6.96 19.98
C GLN A 68 -13.96 5.98 18.90
N TYR A 69 -14.94 6.39 18.13
CA TYR A 69 -15.36 5.69 16.93
C TYR A 69 -15.40 6.67 15.76
N SER A 70 -14.87 6.27 14.64
CA SER A 70 -14.87 7.07 13.41
C SER A 70 -15.16 6.22 12.19
N THR A 71 -15.73 6.85 11.17
CA THR A 71 -15.93 6.25 9.85
C THR A 71 -15.80 7.31 8.77
N ASN A 72 -15.44 6.91 7.56
CA ASN A 72 -15.26 7.81 6.44
C ASN A 72 -16.47 7.68 5.49
N TYR A 73 -17.41 8.60 5.58
CA TYR A 73 -18.50 8.72 4.60
C TYR A 73 -18.05 9.54 3.40
N ASN A 74 -18.38 9.07 2.19
CA ASN A 74 -18.20 9.81 0.94
C ASN A 74 -19.44 9.65 0.05
N ALA A 75 -19.89 10.76 -0.51
CA ALA A 75 -20.98 10.74 -1.48
C ALA A 75 -20.54 10.11 -2.82
N ASN A 76 -19.24 10.10 -3.11
CA ASN A 76 -18.66 9.63 -4.37
C ASN A 76 -19.37 10.29 -5.58
N ASP A 77 -19.55 11.61 -5.50
CA ASP A 77 -20.31 12.41 -6.46
C ASP A 77 -19.41 13.27 -7.38
N ASN A 78 -18.16 12.89 -7.53
CA ASN A 78 -17.26 13.54 -8.48
C ASN A 78 -17.69 13.19 -9.92
N GLY A 79 -18.51 14.06 -10.53
CA GLY A 79 -19.09 13.81 -11.86
C GLY A 79 -18.05 13.56 -12.96
N TYR A 80 -16.86 14.17 -12.86
CA TYR A 80 -15.77 13.88 -13.80
C TYR A 80 -15.27 12.43 -13.67
N MET A 81 -15.05 11.96 -12.44
CA MET A 81 -14.59 10.59 -12.22
C MET A 81 -15.66 9.56 -12.56
N GLN A 82 -16.93 9.85 -12.25
CA GLN A 82 -18.06 9.00 -12.63
C GLN A 82 -18.18 8.85 -14.15
N GLU A 83 -18.00 9.94 -14.92
CA GLU A 83 -17.95 9.88 -16.38
C GLU A 83 -16.79 8.96 -16.84
N LYS A 84 -15.60 9.11 -16.29
CA LYS A 84 -14.44 8.28 -16.67
C LYS A 84 -14.60 6.81 -16.30
N LEU A 85 -15.24 6.53 -15.16
CA LEU A 85 -15.57 5.16 -14.74
C LEU A 85 -16.61 4.53 -15.68
N ALA A 86 -17.63 5.29 -16.04
CA ALA A 86 -18.66 4.85 -16.97
C ALA A 86 -18.09 4.59 -18.39
N ASP A 87 -17.26 5.51 -18.91
CA ASP A 87 -16.57 5.35 -20.19
C ASP A 87 -15.73 4.06 -20.24
N ALA A 88 -15.17 3.65 -19.10
CA ALA A 88 -14.32 2.48 -18.96
C ALA A 88 -15.08 1.20 -18.55
N GLU A 89 -16.39 1.29 -18.35
CA GLU A 89 -17.22 0.22 -17.79
C GLU A 89 -16.71 -0.29 -16.43
N PHE A 90 -16.08 0.60 -15.63
CA PHE A 90 -15.62 0.28 -14.30
C PHE A 90 -16.72 0.54 -13.26
N PHE A 91 -16.56 -0.13 -12.12
CA PHE A 91 -17.51 -0.02 -11.02
C PHE A 91 -17.53 1.40 -10.44
N ASP A 92 -18.72 2.00 -10.36
CA ASP A 92 -18.98 3.23 -9.62
C ASP A 92 -19.34 2.85 -8.17
N PRO A 93 -18.56 3.28 -7.18
CA PRO A 93 -18.78 2.92 -5.76
C PRO A 93 -20.10 3.47 -5.18
N GLY A 94 -20.67 4.52 -5.78
CA GLY A 94 -21.80 5.24 -5.20
C GLY A 94 -21.48 5.79 -3.80
N SER A 95 -22.46 6.38 -3.12
CA SER A 95 -22.27 6.84 -1.75
C SER A 95 -22.09 5.66 -0.78
N ASN A 96 -21.05 5.71 0.02
CA ASN A 96 -20.75 4.64 0.99
C ASN A 96 -19.97 5.14 2.21
N THR A 97 -19.91 4.28 3.22
CA THR A 97 -18.97 4.39 4.35
C THR A 97 -17.91 3.29 4.25
N ALA A 98 -16.68 3.61 4.61
CA ALA A 98 -15.57 2.67 4.64
C ALA A 98 -14.49 3.12 5.63
N GLY A 99 -13.61 2.20 6.01
CA GLY A 99 -12.48 2.50 6.88
C GLY A 99 -12.91 2.89 8.29
N GLU A 100 -13.81 2.13 8.88
CA GLU A 100 -14.23 2.29 10.26
C GLU A 100 -13.05 2.10 11.20
N ALA A 101 -13.01 2.90 12.27
CA ALA A 101 -11.97 2.79 13.27
C ALA A 101 -12.55 2.99 14.69
N SER A 102 -12.08 2.19 15.62
CA SER A 102 -12.36 2.32 17.04
C SER A 102 -11.07 2.37 17.84
N LEU A 103 -11.02 3.28 18.80
CA LEU A 103 -9.93 3.40 19.76
C LEU A 103 -10.53 3.39 21.18
N MET A 104 -10.03 2.48 21.99
CA MET A 104 -10.35 2.41 23.41
C MET A 104 -9.08 2.70 24.19
N SER A 105 -9.15 3.60 25.16
CA SER A 105 -8.03 4.01 25.98
C SER A 105 -8.41 4.05 27.46
N VAL A 106 -7.50 3.58 28.31
CA VAL A 106 -7.64 3.57 29.78
C VAL A 106 -6.37 4.14 30.39
N LEU A 107 -6.56 5.00 31.38
CA LEU A 107 -5.49 5.54 32.22
C LEU A 107 -5.89 5.43 33.70
N MET A 108 -4.99 4.91 34.50
CA MET A 108 -5.17 4.76 35.95
C MET A 108 -3.91 5.21 36.67
N GLY A 109 -4.08 5.95 37.75
CA GLY A 109 -2.92 6.37 38.51
C GLY A 109 -3.27 6.57 40.01
N VAL A 110 -2.25 6.43 40.83
CA VAL A 110 -2.36 6.62 42.29
C VAL A 110 -1.08 7.25 42.82
N ASN A 111 -1.25 8.23 43.66
CA ASN A 111 -0.16 8.82 44.43
C ASN A 111 0.07 8.04 45.73
N SER A 112 1.31 8.03 46.22
CA SER A 112 1.64 7.53 47.56
C SER A 112 1.03 8.44 48.63
N GLU A 113 0.67 7.89 49.81
CA GLU A 113 0.06 8.64 50.90
C GLU A 113 0.94 9.79 51.43
N ASP A 114 2.25 9.67 51.29
CA ASP A 114 3.23 10.67 51.68
C ASP A 114 3.52 11.72 50.59
N GLY A 115 2.85 11.59 49.42
CA GLY A 115 3.01 12.49 48.27
C GLY A 115 4.34 12.41 47.56
N ARG A 116 5.16 11.39 47.85
CA ARG A 116 6.54 11.24 47.35
C ARG A 116 6.64 10.38 46.11
N GLY A 117 5.56 9.80 45.64
CA GLY A 117 5.59 8.94 44.48
C GLY A 117 4.25 8.76 43.80
N ASN A 118 4.30 8.33 42.56
CA ASN A 118 3.13 8.00 41.76
C ASN A 118 3.39 6.72 40.95
N ILE A 119 2.33 5.99 40.70
CA ILE A 119 2.31 4.91 39.69
C ILE A 119 1.12 5.18 38.77
N THR A 120 1.41 5.25 37.48
CA THR A 120 0.42 5.42 36.39
C THR A 120 0.48 4.23 35.45
N LEU A 121 -0.68 3.65 35.14
CA LEU A 121 -0.87 2.55 34.20
C LEU A 121 -1.72 3.04 33.03
N PHE A 122 -1.39 2.61 31.83
CA PHE A 122 -2.22 2.87 30.66
C PHE A 122 -2.38 1.64 29.75
N GLY A 123 -3.48 1.63 29.03
CA GLY A 123 -3.76 0.65 27.99
C GLY A 123 -4.55 1.27 26.86
N THR A 124 -4.21 0.93 25.63
CA THR A 124 -5.02 1.30 24.46
C THR A 124 -5.23 0.11 23.55
N TYR A 125 -6.40 0.05 22.95
CA TYR A 125 -6.72 -0.88 21.87
C TYR A 125 -7.30 -0.11 20.69
N GLU A 126 -6.72 -0.29 19.54
CA GLU A 126 -7.16 0.30 18.28
C GLU A 126 -7.46 -0.81 17.27
N ASP A 127 -8.64 -0.70 16.66
CA ASP A 127 -9.06 -1.54 15.56
C ASP A 127 -9.53 -0.63 14.42
N MET A 128 -8.88 -0.74 13.26
CA MET A 128 -9.15 0.08 12.08
C MET A 128 -9.33 -0.83 10.87
N GLU A 129 -10.46 -0.69 10.20
CA GLU A 129 -10.74 -1.40 8.97
C GLU A 129 -10.02 -0.80 7.76
N SER A 130 -9.81 -1.63 6.74
CA SER A 130 -9.23 -1.17 5.48
C SER A 130 -10.21 -0.36 4.66
N MET A 131 -9.67 0.56 3.87
CA MET A 131 -10.37 1.21 2.76
C MET A 131 -9.51 1.06 1.51
N ILE A 132 -10.09 0.57 0.43
CA ILE A 132 -9.38 0.34 -0.83
C ILE A 132 -9.82 1.34 -1.90
N GLY A 133 -9.04 1.43 -2.98
CA GLY A 133 -9.27 2.40 -4.04
C GLY A 133 -10.68 2.36 -4.61
N LYS A 134 -11.24 1.16 -4.81
CA LYS A 134 -12.61 1.01 -5.36
C LYS A 134 -13.73 1.57 -4.48
N ASP A 135 -13.45 1.88 -3.20
CA ASP A 135 -14.45 2.44 -2.29
C ASP A 135 -14.64 3.95 -2.49
N ARG A 136 -13.81 4.56 -3.34
CA ARG A 136 -13.82 5.98 -3.65
C ARG A 136 -13.80 6.18 -5.16
N ASP A 137 -14.66 7.05 -5.69
CA ASP A 137 -14.69 7.38 -7.12
C ASP A 137 -13.34 7.86 -7.64
N THR A 138 -12.64 8.70 -6.86
CA THR A 138 -11.29 9.20 -7.19
C THR A 138 -10.20 8.13 -7.16
N GLY A 139 -10.46 6.98 -6.58
CA GLY A 139 -9.54 5.84 -6.45
C GLY A 139 -9.95 4.62 -7.26
N ALA A 140 -11.19 4.59 -7.72
CA ALA A 140 -11.75 3.41 -8.40
C ALA A 140 -11.06 3.11 -9.74
N CYS A 141 -10.36 4.10 -10.33
CA CYS A 141 -9.45 3.85 -11.44
C CYS A 141 -8.20 4.74 -11.38
N THR A 142 -7.17 4.30 -12.08
CA THR A 142 -5.96 5.11 -12.32
C THR A 142 -6.13 5.89 -13.60
N LEU A 143 -6.11 7.23 -13.52
CA LEU A 143 -6.19 8.10 -14.69
C LEU A 143 -4.87 8.17 -15.46
N PHE A 144 -4.93 7.99 -16.77
CA PHE A 144 -3.82 8.14 -17.71
C PHE A 144 -4.14 9.19 -18.77
N GLY A 145 -3.08 9.78 -19.33
CA GLY A 145 -3.18 10.83 -20.35
C GLY A 145 -3.21 12.24 -19.74
N SER A 146 -2.53 13.18 -20.43
CA SER A 146 -2.42 14.57 -19.98
C SER A 146 -3.47 15.49 -20.59
N SER A 147 -3.89 15.25 -21.83
CA SER A 147 -4.83 16.10 -22.57
C SER A 147 -6.26 15.55 -22.62
N ALA A 148 -6.40 14.23 -22.56
CA ALA A 148 -7.67 13.53 -22.52
C ALA A 148 -7.54 12.33 -21.56
N PRO A 149 -7.64 12.55 -20.24
CA PRO A 149 -7.49 11.48 -19.27
C PRO A 149 -8.57 10.42 -19.40
N PHE A 150 -8.16 9.16 -19.28
CA PHE A 150 -9.05 8.00 -19.30
C PHE A 150 -8.67 7.04 -18.15
N CYS A 151 -9.59 6.17 -17.74
CA CYS A 151 -9.32 5.10 -16.81
C CYS A 151 -8.42 4.05 -17.46
N GLY A 152 -7.20 3.94 -16.98
CA GLY A 152 -6.19 3.00 -17.46
C GLY A 152 -5.66 2.11 -16.34
N GLY A 153 -4.36 1.87 -16.35
CA GLY A 153 -3.72 1.04 -15.35
C GLY A 153 -2.39 0.49 -15.84
N SER A 154 -2.01 -0.70 -15.35
CA SER A 154 -0.83 -1.39 -15.83
C SER A 154 -1.11 -2.10 -17.15
N SER A 155 -0.17 -2.02 -18.09
CA SER A 155 -0.20 -2.86 -19.29
C SER A 155 0.05 -4.33 -19.00
N ASN A 156 0.49 -4.67 -17.78
CA ASN A 156 0.55 -6.07 -17.34
C ASN A 156 -0.82 -6.48 -16.80
N PHE A 157 -1.49 -7.29 -17.57
CA PHE A 157 -2.84 -7.74 -17.31
C PHE A 157 -2.90 -9.26 -17.11
N ARG A 158 -4.03 -9.77 -16.63
CA ARG A 158 -4.21 -11.23 -16.42
C ARG A 158 -4.26 -12.03 -17.72
N ARG A 159 -4.70 -11.39 -18.80
CA ARG A 159 -4.66 -11.93 -20.16
C ARG A 159 -3.28 -11.68 -20.75
N PHE A 160 -2.87 -12.54 -21.67
CA PHE A 160 -1.59 -12.36 -22.35
C PHE A 160 -1.55 -11.01 -23.06
N ASN A 161 -0.52 -10.25 -22.80
CA ASN A 161 -0.11 -9.13 -23.63
C ASN A 161 1.42 -9.09 -23.72
N GLY A 162 1.93 -8.62 -24.80
CA GLY A 162 3.37 -8.54 -24.97
C GLY A 162 3.77 -8.17 -26.38
N THR A 163 5.05 -7.86 -26.54
CA THR A 163 5.67 -7.67 -27.84
C THR A 163 6.29 -8.97 -28.29
N ILE A 164 5.92 -9.44 -29.48
CA ILE A 164 6.36 -10.72 -30.01
C ILE A 164 7.40 -10.48 -31.12
N GLY A 165 8.32 -11.42 -31.26
CA GLY A 165 9.31 -11.41 -32.34
C GLY A 165 10.21 -10.18 -32.34
N ASN A 166 10.75 -9.79 -31.19
CA ASN A 166 11.62 -8.60 -31.05
C ASN A 166 11.02 -7.32 -31.68
N GLY A 167 9.70 -7.18 -31.62
CA GLY A 167 8.98 -6.02 -32.16
C GLY A 167 8.52 -6.16 -33.62
N VAL A 168 8.83 -7.27 -34.27
CA VAL A 168 8.41 -7.50 -35.68
C VAL A 168 6.88 -7.52 -35.80
N ALA A 169 6.20 -8.14 -34.86
CA ALA A 169 4.76 -8.27 -34.86
C ALA A 169 4.04 -7.19 -33.99
N GLY A 170 4.81 -6.31 -33.32
CA GLY A 170 4.25 -5.30 -32.45
C GLY A 170 3.74 -5.85 -31.11
N THR A 171 2.99 -5.03 -30.39
CA THR A 171 2.38 -5.43 -29.13
C THR A 171 0.99 -5.99 -29.38
N VAL A 172 0.73 -7.16 -28.81
CA VAL A 172 -0.52 -7.90 -28.95
C VAL A 172 -1.20 -8.13 -27.62
N PHE A 173 -2.48 -8.46 -27.67
CA PHE A 173 -3.33 -8.68 -26.53
C PHE A 173 -4.28 -9.86 -26.77
N GLN A 174 -4.54 -10.66 -25.73
CA GLN A 174 -5.46 -11.79 -25.81
C GLN A 174 -6.88 -11.35 -25.42
N GLU A 175 -7.83 -11.51 -26.31
CA GLU A 175 -9.25 -11.32 -26.07
C GLU A 175 -9.83 -12.41 -25.14
N LEU A 176 -11.06 -12.20 -24.64
CA LEU A 176 -11.73 -13.15 -23.74
C LEU A 176 -12.00 -14.52 -24.40
N ASP A 177 -12.18 -14.55 -25.71
CA ASP A 177 -12.38 -15.78 -26.48
C ASP A 177 -11.07 -16.52 -26.80
N GLY A 178 -9.92 -15.96 -26.33
CA GLY A 178 -8.60 -16.51 -26.55
C GLY A 178 -7.88 -16.01 -27.83
N THR A 179 -8.58 -15.20 -28.65
CA THR A 179 -7.99 -14.63 -29.87
C THR A 179 -6.88 -13.64 -29.55
N ILE A 180 -5.80 -13.66 -30.33
CA ILE A 180 -4.72 -12.68 -30.21
C ILE A 180 -4.90 -11.61 -31.27
N VAL A 181 -4.92 -10.36 -30.85
CA VAL A 181 -5.10 -9.18 -31.70
C VAL A 181 -4.02 -8.13 -31.42
N PRO A 182 -3.71 -7.21 -32.35
CA PRO A 182 -2.93 -6.04 -32.04
C PRO A 182 -3.58 -5.27 -30.89
N ILE A 183 -2.75 -4.82 -29.93
CA ILE A 183 -3.29 -4.09 -28.78
C ILE A 183 -3.76 -2.69 -29.19
N ASP A 184 -4.96 -2.33 -28.77
CA ASP A 184 -5.50 -0.99 -28.87
C ASP A 184 -5.46 -0.32 -27.50
N PHE A 185 -4.49 0.55 -27.28
CA PHE A 185 -4.30 1.27 -26.01
C PHE A 185 -5.37 2.36 -25.76
N SER A 186 -6.30 2.58 -26.65
CA SER A 186 -7.48 3.44 -26.38
C SER A 186 -8.55 2.72 -25.56
N ARG A 187 -8.48 1.39 -25.49
CA ARG A 187 -9.40 0.55 -24.72
C ARG A 187 -8.97 0.46 -23.27
N SER A 188 -9.92 0.65 -22.35
CA SER A 188 -9.67 0.52 -20.91
C SER A 188 -9.45 -0.94 -20.46
N ASP A 189 -10.08 -1.91 -21.14
CA ASP A 189 -10.06 -3.32 -20.80
C ASP A 189 -8.73 -4.05 -21.13
N VAL A 190 -7.79 -3.35 -21.80
CA VAL A 190 -6.43 -3.84 -22.05
C VAL A 190 -5.47 -3.49 -20.89
N PHE A 191 -5.95 -2.76 -19.89
CA PHE A 191 -5.18 -2.38 -18.73
C PHE A 191 -5.65 -3.09 -17.46
N TYR A 192 -4.73 -3.36 -16.55
CA TYR A 192 -5.05 -3.80 -15.21
C TYR A 192 -5.22 -2.59 -14.29
N ASN A 193 -6.44 -2.37 -13.81
CA ASN A 193 -6.76 -1.29 -12.87
C ASN A 193 -6.24 -1.60 -11.47
N TYR A 194 -4.98 -1.30 -11.22
CA TYR A 194 -4.35 -1.50 -9.92
C TYR A 194 -4.81 -0.49 -8.85
N GLY A 195 -5.32 0.66 -9.26
CA GLY A 195 -5.80 1.70 -8.33
C GLY A 195 -6.93 1.20 -7.44
N ALA A 196 -7.85 0.45 -8.04
CA ALA A 196 -9.03 -0.05 -7.35
C ALA A 196 -8.72 -1.00 -6.17
N VAL A 197 -7.60 -1.74 -6.22
CA VAL A 197 -7.26 -2.77 -5.22
C VAL A 197 -6.26 -2.31 -4.17
N ASN A 198 -5.61 -1.17 -4.39
CA ASN A 198 -4.64 -0.64 -3.44
C ASN A 198 -5.33 -0.09 -2.19
N HIS A 199 -4.74 -0.32 -1.03
CA HIS A 199 -5.22 0.28 0.21
C HIS A 199 -5.00 1.80 0.21
N TYR A 200 -6.05 2.58 0.45
CA TYR A 200 -6.00 3.97 0.88
C TYR A 200 -5.79 4.07 2.39
N GLN A 201 -6.50 3.23 3.14
CA GLN A 201 -6.34 3.03 4.56
C GLN A 201 -6.02 1.57 4.81
N ARG A 202 -4.92 1.32 5.52
CA ARG A 202 -4.54 -0.04 5.91
C ARG A 202 -5.30 -0.46 7.15
N PRO A 203 -5.71 -1.72 7.28
CA PRO A 203 -6.25 -2.21 8.52
C PRO A 203 -5.16 -2.24 9.59
N VAL A 204 -5.53 -1.90 10.81
CA VAL A 204 -4.63 -1.88 11.97
C VAL A 204 -5.34 -2.53 13.15
N GLU A 205 -4.68 -3.48 13.79
CA GLU A 205 -5.02 -3.99 15.11
C GLU A 205 -3.83 -3.69 16.02
N ARG A 206 -4.01 -2.83 17.02
CA ARG A 206 -2.92 -2.37 17.87
C ARG A 206 -3.28 -2.41 19.34
N TRP A 207 -2.35 -2.92 20.14
CA TRP A 207 -2.38 -2.89 21.58
C TRP A 207 -1.18 -2.11 22.08
N ASN A 208 -1.41 -1.11 22.93
CA ASN A 208 -0.38 -0.48 23.73
C ASN A 208 -0.71 -0.68 25.21
N LEU A 209 0.27 -1.11 25.97
CA LEU A 209 0.18 -1.26 27.42
C LEU A 209 1.44 -0.67 28.02
N GLY A 210 1.29 0.02 29.14
CA GLY A 210 2.47 0.53 29.82
C GLY A 210 2.21 0.96 31.24
N ALA A 211 3.32 1.23 31.89
CA ALA A 211 3.36 1.72 33.25
C ALA A 211 4.53 2.69 33.42
N SER A 212 4.30 3.74 34.15
CA SER A 212 5.34 4.64 34.64
C SER A 212 5.20 4.81 36.14
N GLY A 213 6.31 5.05 36.81
CA GLY A 213 6.25 5.33 38.24
C GLY A 213 7.53 5.96 38.72
N HIS A 214 7.42 6.72 39.79
CA HIS A 214 8.54 7.31 40.48
C HIS A 214 8.27 7.33 41.99
N TYR A 215 9.35 7.42 42.74
CA TYR A 215 9.31 7.56 44.20
C TYR A 215 10.59 8.25 44.71
N GLU A 216 10.41 9.35 45.44
CA GLU A 216 11.49 10.07 46.09
C GLU A 216 11.92 9.34 47.37
N ILE A 217 13.04 8.59 47.29
CA ILE A 217 13.59 7.85 48.42
C ILE A 217 14.15 8.81 49.47
N THR A 218 14.83 9.85 49.03
CA THR A 218 15.33 10.99 49.84
C THR A 218 15.15 12.27 49.01
N ASP A 219 15.38 13.44 49.62
CA ASP A 219 15.33 14.71 48.90
C ASP A 219 16.27 14.81 47.71
N ASP A 220 17.35 13.98 47.67
CA ASP A 220 18.36 13.97 46.60
C ASP A 220 18.31 12.70 45.76
N VAL A 221 17.44 11.74 46.04
CA VAL A 221 17.41 10.45 45.36
C VAL A 221 15.98 10.04 44.97
N GLU A 222 15.72 9.98 43.70
CA GLU A 222 14.46 9.47 43.10
C GLU A 222 14.72 8.15 42.38
N ALA A 223 13.86 7.17 42.60
CA ALA A 223 13.77 5.97 41.79
C ALA A 223 12.61 6.13 40.81
N TYR A 224 12.84 5.79 39.54
CA TYR A 224 11.77 5.83 38.53
C TYR A 224 11.87 4.65 37.58
N PHE A 225 10.75 4.34 36.93
CA PHE A 225 10.70 3.38 35.83
C PHE A 225 9.66 3.81 34.81
N ASP A 226 9.92 3.48 33.54
CA ASP A 226 8.99 3.59 32.43
C ASP A 226 9.04 2.33 31.60
N THR A 227 7.91 1.75 31.32
CA THR A 227 7.78 0.57 30.47
C THR A 227 6.61 0.71 29.51
N THR A 228 6.82 0.32 28.26
CA THR A 228 5.77 0.30 27.25
C THR A 228 5.91 -0.96 26.42
N TYR A 229 4.81 -1.62 26.19
CA TYR A 229 4.67 -2.73 25.26
C TYR A 229 3.70 -2.35 24.15
N MET A 230 4.08 -2.55 22.90
CA MET A 230 3.21 -2.37 21.74
C MET A 230 3.20 -3.65 20.90
N ASN A 231 2.00 -4.08 20.53
CA ASN A 231 1.79 -5.05 19.47
C ASN A 231 0.97 -4.39 18.38
N ASN A 232 1.50 -4.38 17.17
CA ASN A 232 0.83 -3.78 16.01
C ASN A 232 0.80 -4.79 14.88
N LYS A 233 -0.41 -5.07 14.40
CA LYS A 233 -0.66 -5.94 13.25
C LYS A 233 -1.34 -5.12 12.16
N THR A 234 -0.72 -5.07 11.01
CA THR A 234 -1.27 -4.41 9.81
C THR A 234 -1.04 -5.27 8.58
N ALA A 235 -1.99 -5.28 7.68
CA ALA A 235 -1.86 -5.88 6.37
C ALA A 235 -1.80 -4.77 5.31
N ALA A 236 -0.76 -4.76 4.50
CA ALA A 236 -0.67 -3.83 3.38
C ALA A 236 -1.02 -4.60 2.10
N GLN A 237 -2.10 -4.19 1.43
CA GLN A 237 -2.44 -4.70 0.12
C GLN A 237 -2.08 -3.66 -0.93
N ILE A 238 -1.27 -4.10 -1.88
CA ILE A 238 -1.06 -3.43 -3.16
C ILE A 238 -1.51 -4.39 -4.26
N ALA A 239 -1.65 -3.89 -5.47
CA ALA A 239 -1.92 -4.72 -6.63
C ALA A 239 -0.90 -5.86 -6.76
N GLU A 240 -1.32 -6.95 -7.35
CA GLU A 240 -0.50 -8.14 -7.56
C GLU A 240 0.78 -7.78 -8.33
N SER A 241 1.89 -8.42 -7.96
CA SER A 241 3.16 -8.25 -8.66
C SER A 241 3.05 -8.76 -10.09
N ALA A 242 3.51 -7.94 -11.03
CA ALA A 242 3.53 -8.28 -12.44
C ALA A 242 4.93 -8.73 -12.87
N SER A 243 4.97 -9.48 -13.96
CA SER A 243 6.22 -9.80 -14.63
C SER A 243 6.49 -8.74 -15.72
N PHE A 244 7.17 -7.67 -15.35
CA PHE A 244 7.45 -6.54 -16.24
C PHE A 244 8.60 -6.88 -17.19
N ASN A 245 8.39 -6.66 -18.50
CA ASN A 245 9.43 -6.73 -19.55
C ASN A 245 10.36 -7.93 -19.41
N ARG A 246 9.82 -9.10 -19.03
CA ARG A 246 10.60 -10.33 -18.96
C ARG A 246 10.55 -11.01 -20.30
N PRO A 247 11.69 -11.14 -20.99
CA PRO A 247 11.75 -12.02 -22.14
C PRO A 247 11.55 -13.46 -21.67
N PHE A 248 10.74 -14.19 -22.36
CA PHE A 248 10.59 -15.62 -22.18
C PHE A 248 10.51 -16.27 -23.58
N SER A 249 10.97 -17.49 -23.66
CA SER A 249 10.86 -18.30 -24.85
C SER A 249 9.87 -19.43 -24.62
N THR A 250 9.23 -19.86 -25.67
CA THR A 250 8.34 -21.01 -25.64
C THR A 250 8.61 -21.86 -26.88
N ASN A 251 8.46 -23.17 -26.75
CA ASN A 251 8.66 -24.07 -27.88
C ASN A 251 7.59 -23.85 -28.94
N CYS A 252 7.95 -23.97 -30.19
CA CYS A 252 7.04 -23.78 -31.31
C CYS A 252 5.93 -24.82 -31.38
N ASP A 253 6.11 -25.99 -30.77
CA ASP A 253 5.08 -27.05 -30.64
C ASP A 253 4.10 -26.80 -29.49
N ASN A 254 4.21 -25.70 -28.77
CA ASN A 254 3.29 -25.37 -27.69
C ASN A 254 1.85 -25.24 -28.24
N PRO A 255 0.89 -26.05 -27.75
CA PRO A 255 -0.48 -26.03 -28.23
C PRO A 255 -1.17 -24.66 -28.15
N LEU A 256 -0.75 -23.81 -27.22
CA LEU A 256 -1.27 -22.45 -27.07
C LEU A 256 -0.86 -21.54 -28.21
N LEU A 257 0.28 -21.79 -28.86
CA LEU A 257 0.73 -21.06 -30.05
C LEU A 257 -0.04 -21.49 -31.30
N LEU A 258 -0.45 -22.76 -31.34
CA LEU A 258 -1.14 -23.38 -32.49
C LEU A 258 -2.67 -23.24 -32.40
N GLY A 259 -3.21 -22.96 -31.22
CA GLY A 259 -4.62 -23.03 -30.88
C GLY A 259 -5.48 -21.81 -31.22
N GLY A 260 -4.95 -20.84 -31.94
CA GLY A 260 -5.78 -19.75 -32.46
C GLY A 260 -6.82 -20.32 -33.43
N ASN A 261 -8.12 -20.29 -33.07
CA ASN A 261 -9.17 -20.75 -33.97
C ASN A 261 -9.25 -19.80 -35.18
N PRO A 262 -8.78 -20.21 -36.37
CA PRO A 262 -8.76 -19.34 -37.53
C PRO A 262 -10.15 -18.93 -38.00
N ASN A 263 -11.20 -19.56 -37.48
CA ASN A 263 -12.60 -19.25 -37.83
C ASN A 263 -13.18 -18.09 -37.01
N ASN A 264 -12.55 -17.72 -35.88
CA ASN A 264 -12.99 -16.62 -35.01
C ASN A 264 -12.16 -15.35 -35.17
N ASN A 265 -11.07 -15.38 -35.94
CA ASN A 265 -10.28 -14.20 -36.25
C ASN A 265 -10.30 -13.92 -37.76
N PRO A 266 -11.09 -12.96 -38.24
CA PRO A 266 -11.15 -12.61 -39.66
C PRO A 266 -9.80 -12.13 -40.23
N ASP A 267 -8.89 -11.64 -39.38
CA ASP A 267 -7.56 -11.18 -39.80
C ASP A 267 -6.51 -12.28 -39.76
N GLY A 268 -6.87 -13.49 -39.30
CA GLY A 268 -6.09 -14.73 -39.49
C GLY A 268 -4.73 -14.83 -38.78
N VAL A 269 -4.41 -13.89 -37.90
CA VAL A 269 -3.11 -13.89 -37.18
C VAL A 269 -3.14 -14.88 -36.04
N ARG A 270 -2.32 -15.91 -36.12
CA ARG A 270 -2.12 -16.85 -35.02
C ARG A 270 -0.88 -16.46 -34.21
N LEU A 271 -0.85 -16.78 -32.91
CA LEU A 271 0.31 -16.50 -32.09
C LEU A 271 1.58 -17.19 -32.66
N GLY A 272 1.45 -18.37 -33.24
CA GLY A 272 2.53 -19.07 -33.92
C GLY A 272 3.04 -18.40 -35.20
N ASP A 273 2.24 -17.54 -35.84
CA ASP A 273 2.70 -16.71 -36.98
C ASP A 273 3.60 -15.56 -36.50
N MET A 274 3.47 -15.16 -35.25
CA MET A 274 4.16 -14.02 -34.67
C MET A 274 5.32 -14.42 -33.74
N THR A 275 5.38 -15.68 -33.34
CA THR A 275 6.45 -16.25 -32.53
C THR A 275 7.39 -17.04 -33.44
N GLY A 276 8.70 -16.90 -33.26
CA GLY A 276 9.65 -17.61 -34.09
C GLY A 276 11.09 -17.29 -33.74
N THR A 277 11.97 -17.58 -34.68
CA THR A 277 13.40 -17.38 -34.59
C THR A 277 13.91 -16.60 -35.80
N PHE A 278 15.22 -16.31 -35.86
CA PHE A 278 15.84 -15.67 -36.99
C PHE A 278 16.79 -16.71 -37.67
N ASP A 279 16.81 -16.72 -38.97
CA ASP A 279 17.75 -17.54 -39.73
C ASP A 279 19.18 -16.95 -39.71
N ALA A 280 20.11 -17.61 -40.37
CA ALA A 280 21.52 -17.19 -40.45
C ALA A 280 21.70 -15.84 -41.17
N ASN A 281 20.71 -15.39 -41.93
CA ASN A 281 20.72 -14.10 -42.66
C ASN A 281 20.06 -12.98 -41.84
N GLY A 282 19.43 -13.33 -40.69
CA GLY A 282 18.69 -12.40 -39.86
C GLY A 282 17.23 -12.22 -40.28
N ASP A 283 16.70 -13.09 -41.15
CA ASP A 283 15.28 -13.08 -41.53
C ASP A 283 14.43 -13.83 -40.49
N PHE A 284 13.29 -13.27 -40.17
CA PHE A 284 12.37 -13.85 -39.19
C PHE A 284 11.65 -15.07 -39.79
N ILE A 285 11.74 -16.21 -39.11
CA ILE A 285 11.00 -17.43 -39.42
C ILE A 285 9.96 -17.65 -38.33
N SER A 286 8.68 -17.67 -38.69
CA SER A 286 7.61 -17.95 -37.71
C SER A 286 7.68 -19.40 -37.22
N CYS A 287 7.13 -19.65 -36.02
CA CYS A 287 7.01 -21.01 -35.49
C CYS A 287 6.23 -21.92 -36.46
N LEU A 288 5.23 -21.39 -37.14
CA LEU A 288 4.43 -22.19 -38.09
C LEU A 288 5.22 -22.54 -39.32
N ASP A 289 6.00 -21.60 -39.89
CA ASP A 289 6.87 -21.88 -41.03
C ASP A 289 7.99 -22.86 -40.66
N TRP A 290 8.57 -22.69 -39.44
CA TRP A 290 9.58 -23.59 -38.89
C TRP A 290 9.08 -25.03 -38.80
N MET A 291 7.89 -25.22 -38.23
CA MET A 291 7.24 -26.52 -38.10
C MET A 291 6.82 -27.09 -39.46
N ALA A 292 6.29 -26.25 -40.35
CA ALA A 292 5.92 -26.65 -41.72
C ALA A 292 7.10 -27.12 -42.52
N ALA A 293 8.31 -26.64 -42.28
CA ALA A 293 9.54 -27.10 -42.88
C ALA A 293 10.04 -28.45 -42.34
N GLY A 294 9.30 -29.07 -41.43
CA GLY A 294 9.62 -30.37 -40.84
C GLY A 294 10.72 -30.33 -39.77
N ASN A 295 11.02 -29.15 -39.24
CA ASN A 295 11.97 -29.02 -38.13
C ASN A 295 11.34 -29.44 -36.82
N GLU A 296 12.15 -29.98 -35.90
CA GLU A 296 11.74 -30.28 -34.58
C GLU A 296 11.52 -28.96 -33.79
N SER A 297 10.75 -29.04 -32.71
CA SER A 297 10.51 -27.94 -31.78
C SER A 297 11.83 -27.39 -31.21
N ILE A 298 11.98 -26.08 -31.19
CA ILE A 298 13.15 -25.37 -30.63
C ILE A 298 12.95 -25.15 -29.13
#